data_aaee69f6011a2ae1cf6183e42acc4a65
#
_entry.id   aaee69f6011a2ae1cf6183e42acc4a65
#
_cell.length_a   1.000
_cell.length_b   1.000
_cell.length_c   1.000
_cell.angle_alpha   90.00
_cell.angle_beta   90.00
_cell.angle_gamma   90.00
#
_symmetry.space_group_name_H-M   'P 1'
#
loop_
_entity.id
_entity.type
_entity.pdbx_description
1 polymer ?
#
loop_
_entity_poly.entity_id
_entity_poly.type
_entity_poly.pdbx_seq_one_letter_code
_entity_poly.pdbx_strand_id
1 'polypeptide(L)' 'MRIYLVRHGETIYNAKKLLQGQKNIDLNENGFNQAKLLSEKLNHITFSKVFTSDLKRAINTAKPINEMPIIDKRLR' A
#
# COMPACT_ATOMS: atom_id res chain seq x y z
N MET A 1 4.57 0.92 -22.07
CA MET A 1 4.45 0.45 -20.67
C MET A 1 4.00 1.59 -19.77
N ARG A 2 3.08 1.32 -18.87
CA ARG A 2 2.64 2.30 -17.87
C ARG A 2 3.00 1.80 -16.47
N ILE A 3 3.49 2.72 -15.64
CA ILE A 3 3.81 2.43 -14.24
C ILE A 3 2.94 3.32 -13.37
N TYR A 4 2.24 2.71 -12.41
CA TYR A 4 1.43 3.42 -11.44
C TYR A 4 2.15 3.41 -10.09
N LEU A 5 2.35 4.60 -9.52
CA LEU A 5 2.93 4.75 -8.19
C LEU A 5 1.82 5.10 -7.21
N VAL A 6 1.77 4.36 -6.11
CA VAL A 6 0.73 4.52 -5.09
C VAL A 6 1.37 4.70 -3.73
N ARG A 7 0.89 5.68 -2.98
CA ARG A 7 1.27 5.82 -1.58
C ARG A 7 0.48 4.83 -0.74
N HIS A 8 1.10 4.34 0.36
CA HIS A 8 0.38 3.51 1.31
C HIS A 8 -0.77 4.29 1.97
N GLY A 9 -1.74 3.56 2.52
CA GLY A 9 -2.84 4.16 3.26
C GLY A 9 -2.40 4.74 4.59
N GLU A 10 -3.34 5.37 5.28
CA GLU A 10 -3.05 6.03 6.55
C GLU A 10 -2.68 5.03 7.65
N THR A 11 -1.68 5.40 8.44
CA THR A 11 -1.30 4.69 9.68
C THR A 11 -1.59 5.60 10.87
N ILE A 12 -1.53 5.05 12.08
CA ILE A 12 -1.67 5.86 13.29
C ILE A 12 -0.57 6.92 13.39
N TYR A 13 0.63 6.63 12.86
CA TYR A 13 1.71 7.62 12.84
C TYR A 13 1.40 8.77 11.90
N ASN A 14 0.82 8.51 10.72
CA ASN A 14 0.39 9.58 9.81
C ASN A 14 -0.70 10.44 10.46
N ALA A 15 -1.69 9.81 11.08
CA ALA A 15 -2.78 10.52 11.74
C ALA A 15 -2.28 11.44 12.85
N LYS A 16 -1.22 11.03 13.56
CA LYS A 16 -0.59 11.81 14.62
C LYS A 16 0.57 12.68 14.13
N LYS A 17 0.85 12.67 12.82
CA LYS A 17 1.95 13.41 12.20
C LYS A 17 3.32 13.02 12.77
N LEU A 18 3.50 11.75 13.09
CA LEU A 18 4.75 11.20 13.59
C LEU A 18 5.59 10.62 12.45
N LEU A 19 6.92 10.62 12.62
CA LEU A 19 7.83 10.02 11.65
C LEU A 19 7.80 8.49 11.79
N GLN A 20 7.61 7.80 10.67
CA GLN A 20 7.57 6.34 10.63
C GLN A 20 8.92 5.72 10.28
N GLY A 21 9.61 6.31 9.30
CA GLY A 21 10.87 5.79 8.79
C GLY A 21 10.75 4.32 8.41
N GLN A 22 11.63 3.48 8.96
CA GLN A 22 11.65 2.04 8.71
C GLN A 22 10.81 1.23 9.72
N LYS A 23 10.09 1.90 10.63
CA LYS A 23 9.21 1.19 11.56
C LYS A 23 8.11 0.48 10.80
N ASN A 24 7.83 -0.76 11.20
CA ASN A 24 6.85 -1.60 10.53
C ASN A 24 5.45 -1.37 11.10
N ILE A 25 4.94 -0.16 10.91
CA ILE A 25 3.61 0.25 11.38
C ILE A 25 2.59 -0.11 10.31
N ASP A 26 1.53 -0.82 10.71
CA ASP A 26 0.46 -1.20 9.81
C ASP A 26 -0.51 -0.03 9.56
N LEU A 27 -1.42 -0.22 8.59
CA LEU A 27 -2.49 0.73 8.31
C LEU A 27 -3.44 0.81 9.51
N ASN A 28 -4.01 2.00 9.74
CA ASN A 28 -5.15 2.14 10.64
C ASN A 28 -6.45 1.85 9.87
N GLU A 29 -7.60 1.99 10.52
CA GLU A 29 -8.90 1.72 9.89
C GLU A 29 -9.12 2.58 8.65
N ASN A 30 -8.80 3.86 8.72
CA ASN A 30 -8.90 4.76 7.56
C ASN A 30 -7.97 4.30 6.43
N GLY A 31 -6.76 3.84 6.77
CA GLY A 31 -5.81 3.34 5.79
C GLY A 31 -6.32 2.12 5.04
N PHE A 32 -6.93 1.17 5.74
CA PHE A 32 -7.55 0.02 5.10
C PHE A 32 -8.71 0.42 4.19
N ASN A 33 -9.53 1.38 4.62
CA ASN A 33 -10.63 1.90 3.79
C ASN A 33 -10.10 2.62 2.55
N GLN A 34 -9.03 3.40 2.70
CA GLN A 34 -8.38 4.07 1.57
C GLN A 34 -7.84 3.06 0.56
N ALA A 35 -7.21 1.98 1.03
CA ALA A 35 -6.70 0.92 0.15
C ALA A 35 -7.83 0.25 -0.62
N LYS A 36 -8.95 -0.02 0.03
CA LYS A 36 -10.12 -0.60 -0.61
C LYS A 36 -10.69 0.32 -1.69
N LEU A 37 -10.86 1.60 -1.39
CA LEU A 37 -11.36 2.58 -2.35
C LEU A 37 -10.43 2.72 -3.55
N LEU A 38 -9.12 2.71 -3.31
CA LEU A 38 -8.14 2.77 -4.39
C LEU A 38 -8.25 1.55 -5.30
N SER A 39 -8.40 0.35 -4.73
CA SER A 39 -8.54 -0.87 -5.52
C SER A 39 -9.80 -0.82 -6.39
N GLU A 40 -10.88 -0.25 -5.89
CA GLU A 40 -12.10 -0.08 -6.65
C GLU A 40 -11.91 0.90 -7.83
N LYS A 41 -11.15 1.97 -7.62
CA LYS A 41 -10.83 2.93 -8.69
C LYS A 41 -9.93 2.32 -9.76
N LEU A 42 -9.10 1.36 -9.40
CA LEU A 42 -8.16 0.71 -10.31
C LEU A 42 -8.68 -0.62 -10.87
N ASN A 43 -9.90 -1.03 -10.54
CA ASN A 43 -10.41 -2.35 -10.90
C ASN A 43 -10.57 -2.58 -12.40
N HIS A 44 -10.63 -1.51 -13.19
CA HIS A 44 -10.71 -1.60 -14.66
C HIS A 44 -9.32 -1.83 -15.32
N ILE A 45 -8.26 -1.82 -14.54
CA ILE A 45 -6.89 -2.00 -15.02
C ILE A 45 -6.40 -3.38 -14.58
N THR A 46 -5.90 -4.17 -15.54
CA THR A 46 -5.24 -5.43 -15.23
C THR A 46 -3.73 -5.19 -15.16
N PHE A 47 -3.17 -5.36 -13.98
CA PHE A 47 -1.73 -5.19 -13.77
C PHE A 47 -1.01 -6.51 -14.02
N SER A 48 0.04 -6.48 -14.83
CA SER A 48 0.89 -7.66 -15.05
C SER A 48 1.59 -8.06 -13.76
N LYS A 49 2.07 -7.07 -13.02
CA LYS A 49 2.78 -7.29 -11.74
C LYS A 49 2.46 -6.14 -10.79
N VAL A 50 2.39 -6.47 -9.50
CA VAL A 50 2.25 -5.48 -8.43
C VAL A 50 3.40 -5.70 -7.47
N PHE A 51 4.19 -4.66 -7.25
CA PHE A 51 5.36 -4.69 -6.36
C PHE A 51 5.07 -3.85 -5.11
N THR A 52 5.58 -4.31 -3.98
CA THR A 52 5.47 -3.58 -2.71
C THR A 52 6.74 -3.77 -1.89
N SER A 53 7.01 -2.84 -0.96
CA SER A 53 8.03 -3.07 0.05
C SER A 53 7.54 -4.15 1.04
N ASP A 54 8.42 -4.57 1.93
CA ASP A 54 8.07 -5.57 2.96
C ASP A 54 7.40 -4.95 4.21
N LEU A 55 7.16 -3.65 4.23
CA LEU A 55 6.45 -3.00 5.34
C LEU A 55 4.96 -3.30 5.28
N LYS A 56 4.36 -3.59 6.43
CA LYS A 56 2.93 -3.97 6.51
C LYS A 56 2.02 -2.93 5.87
N ARG A 57 2.27 -1.63 6.09
CA ARG A 57 1.45 -0.57 5.51
C ARG A 57 1.44 -0.60 3.98
N ALA A 58 2.56 -0.96 3.37
CA ALA A 58 2.66 -1.05 1.92
C ALA A 58 2.00 -2.33 1.40
N ILE A 59 2.28 -3.47 2.03
CA ILE A 59 1.69 -4.76 1.65
C ILE A 59 0.17 -4.68 1.75
N ASN A 60 -0.36 -4.17 2.84
CA ASN A 60 -1.81 -4.10 3.06
C ASN A 60 -2.50 -3.05 2.18
N THR A 61 -1.77 -2.07 1.67
CA THR A 61 -2.28 -1.16 0.63
C THR A 61 -2.36 -1.87 -0.72
N ALA A 62 -1.41 -2.75 -1.03
CA ALA A 62 -1.35 -3.47 -2.30
C ALA A 62 -2.32 -4.65 -2.38
N LYS A 63 -2.58 -5.35 -1.27
CA LYS A 63 -3.40 -6.57 -1.26
C LYS A 63 -4.77 -6.44 -1.90
N PRO A 64 -5.55 -5.36 -1.69
CA PRO A 64 -6.83 -5.22 -2.37
C PRO A 64 -6.71 -5.14 -3.90
N ILE A 65 -5.54 -4.74 -4.41
CA ILE A 65 -5.26 -4.68 -5.84
C ILE A 65 -4.82 -6.04 -6.36
N ASN A 66 -3.96 -6.72 -5.60
CA ASN A 66 -3.45 -8.05 -5.92
C ASN A 66 -3.11 -8.78 -4.63
N GLU A 67 -3.79 -9.90 -4.36
CA GLU A 67 -3.63 -10.67 -3.13
C GLU A 67 -2.20 -11.17 -2.89
N MET A 68 -1.42 -11.33 -3.96
CA MET A 68 -0.05 -11.83 -3.89
C MET A 68 0.93 -10.87 -4.54
N PRO A 69 1.11 -9.67 -3.99
CA PRO A 69 2.09 -8.74 -4.55
C PRO A 69 3.51 -9.26 -4.39
N ILE A 70 4.38 -8.83 -5.29
CA ILE A 70 5.80 -9.17 -5.23
C ILE A 70 6.46 -8.25 -4.20
N ILE A 71 7.04 -8.84 -3.16
CA ILE A 71 7.66 -8.09 -2.08
C ILE A 71 9.14 -7.86 -2.39
N ASP A 72 9.57 -6.61 -2.32
CA ASP A 72 10.95 -6.23 -2.55
C ASP A 72 11.39 -5.21 -1.50
N LYS A 73 12.33 -5.62 -0.63
CA LYS A 73 12.84 -4.78 0.46
C LYS A 73 13.50 -3.50 -0.03
N ARG A 74 13.96 -3.46 -1.26
CA ARG A 74 14.59 -2.27 -1.84
C ARG A 74 13.60 -1.12 -2.00
N LEU A 75 12.30 -1.38 -1.90
CA LEU A 75 11.26 -0.39 -2.04
C LEU A 75 10.87 0.32 -0.73
N ARG A 76 11.57 0.02 0.34
CA ARG A 76 11.33 0.72 1.61
C ARG A 76 11.53 2.23 1.50
#